data_4f07f27534f07c8ed5c21f6920c8284a
#
_entry.id   4f07f27534f07c8ed5c21f6920c8284a
#
_cell.length_a   1.000
_cell.length_b   1.000
_cell.length_c   1.000
_cell.angle_alpha   90.00
_cell.angle_beta   90.00
_cell.angle_gamma   90.00
#
_symmetry.space_group_name_H-M   'P 1'
#
loop_
_entity.id
_entity.type
_entity.pdbx_description
1 polymer ?
#
loop_
_entity_poly.entity_id
_entity_poly.type
_entity_poly.pdbx_seq_one_letter_code
_entity_poly.pdbx_strand_id
1 'polypeptide(L)'
;LSGLLALSVMGFTINIVVLFALILSVGLLVDGAIVVVEYADRKIKEGLSVKNAFATASKKMALPIISSTATTLAAFLPLIFWPGIAGEFMKYLPITLICVLISSLFMALLFVPVLGSILNTVSRILLQLIVPLLLSLIFFNILSFVFGILELKSFNFILTILKYLFTLSLFVLIFVKIIPRVYRIS
;
A
#
# COMPACT_ATOMS: atom_id res chain seq x y z
N LEU A 1 4.05 -12.41 -7.56
CA LEU A 1 5.02 -13.33 -6.95
C LEU A 1 4.34 -14.60 -6.44
N SER A 2 3.26 -14.53 -5.64
CA SER A 2 2.55 -15.71 -5.11
C SER A 2 2.00 -16.63 -6.22
N GLY A 3 1.49 -16.07 -7.32
CA GLY A 3 1.05 -16.85 -8.49
C GLY A 3 2.21 -17.58 -9.20
N LEU A 4 3.40 -16.94 -9.30
CA LEU A 4 4.59 -17.58 -9.85
C LEU A 4 5.08 -18.72 -8.96
N LEU A 5 5.03 -18.56 -7.65
CA LEU A 5 5.34 -19.64 -6.70
C LEU A 5 4.36 -20.81 -6.86
N ALA A 6 3.06 -20.53 -7.00
CA ALA A 6 2.07 -21.57 -7.23
C ALA A 6 2.34 -22.37 -8.52
N LEU A 7 2.67 -21.70 -9.62
CA LEU A 7 3.05 -22.34 -10.89
C LEU A 7 4.32 -23.19 -10.76
N SER A 8 5.32 -22.69 -10.03
CA SER A 8 6.57 -23.40 -9.77
C SER A 8 6.34 -24.68 -8.96
N VAL A 9 5.50 -24.63 -7.93
CA VAL A 9 5.14 -25.79 -7.11
C VAL A 9 4.36 -26.83 -7.93
N MET A 10 3.54 -26.39 -8.91
CA MET A 10 2.82 -27.27 -9.83
C MET A 10 3.71 -27.85 -10.95
N GLY A 11 5.01 -27.50 -10.99
CA GLY A 11 5.96 -27.99 -11.98
C GLY A 11 5.80 -27.39 -13.38
N PHE A 12 5.07 -26.28 -13.51
CA PHE A 12 4.93 -25.60 -14.81
C PHE A 12 6.20 -24.87 -15.20
N THR A 13 6.70 -25.16 -16.41
CA THR A 13 7.81 -24.43 -17.03
C THR A 13 7.32 -23.10 -17.62
N ILE A 14 8.14 -22.07 -17.51
CA ILE A 14 7.84 -20.76 -18.12
C ILE A 14 8.01 -20.88 -19.63
N ASN A 15 6.89 -20.91 -20.36
CA ASN A 15 6.84 -20.84 -21.81
C ASN A 15 6.19 -19.53 -22.26
N ILE A 16 6.16 -19.27 -23.58
CA ILE A 16 5.62 -18.03 -24.14
C ILE A 16 4.13 -17.82 -23.80
N VAL A 17 3.35 -18.89 -23.68
CA VAL A 17 1.92 -18.83 -23.33
C VAL A 17 1.74 -18.47 -21.86
N VAL A 18 2.56 -19.03 -20.97
CA VAL A 18 2.58 -18.66 -19.54
C VAL A 18 2.99 -17.20 -19.37
N LEU A 19 4.01 -16.73 -20.11
CA LEU A 19 4.41 -15.32 -20.07
C LEU A 19 3.27 -14.40 -20.54
N PHE A 20 2.60 -14.74 -21.63
CA PHE A 20 1.44 -14.00 -22.12
C PHE A 20 0.30 -13.97 -21.08
N ALA A 21 0.00 -15.10 -20.46
CA ALA A 21 -0.99 -15.18 -19.39
C ALA A 21 -0.62 -14.33 -18.16
N LEU A 22 0.67 -14.29 -17.80
CA LEU A 22 1.17 -13.45 -16.71
C LEU A 22 1.00 -11.96 -17.03
N ILE A 23 1.33 -11.52 -18.24
CA ILE A 23 1.13 -10.13 -18.69
C ILE A 23 -0.35 -9.76 -18.64
N LEU A 24 -1.23 -10.63 -19.17
CA LEU A 24 -2.67 -10.44 -19.13
C LEU A 24 -3.19 -10.36 -17.68
N SER A 25 -2.68 -11.23 -16.81
CA SER A 25 -3.10 -11.28 -15.41
C SER A 25 -2.72 -10.00 -14.63
N VAL A 26 -1.63 -9.33 -14.98
CA VAL A 26 -1.24 -8.07 -14.31
C VAL A 26 -2.33 -7.01 -14.43
N GLY A 27 -2.98 -6.88 -15.58
CA GLY A 27 -4.12 -5.98 -15.76
C GLY A 27 -5.34 -6.34 -14.91
N LEU A 28 -5.59 -7.65 -14.73
CA LEU A 28 -6.74 -8.16 -13.96
C LEU A 28 -6.49 -8.19 -12.43
N LEU A 29 -5.22 -8.18 -12.03
CA LEU A 29 -4.78 -8.31 -10.63
C LEU A 29 -5.11 -7.10 -9.77
N VAL A 30 -5.08 -5.90 -10.36
CA VAL A 30 -5.08 -4.63 -9.64
C VAL A 30 -6.47 -4.29 -9.11
N ASP A 31 -7.51 -4.71 -9.78
CA ASP A 31 -8.90 -4.30 -9.51
C ASP A 31 -9.39 -4.67 -8.10
N GLY A 32 -9.14 -5.89 -7.66
CA GLY A 32 -9.58 -6.35 -6.35
C GLY A 32 -8.99 -5.57 -5.18
N ALA A 33 -7.69 -5.27 -5.24
CA ALA A 33 -7.00 -4.52 -4.20
C ALA A 33 -7.45 -3.04 -4.16
N ILE A 34 -7.64 -2.42 -5.33
CA ILE A 34 -8.10 -1.02 -5.43
C ILE A 34 -9.48 -0.88 -4.80
N VAL A 35 -10.42 -1.77 -5.13
CA VAL A 35 -11.80 -1.73 -4.61
C VAL A 35 -11.83 -1.81 -3.08
N VAL A 36 -11.01 -2.67 -2.47
CA VAL A 36 -10.91 -2.78 -1.01
C VAL A 36 -10.37 -1.50 -0.39
N VAL A 37 -9.29 -0.94 -0.95
CA VAL A 37 -8.66 0.28 -0.43
C VAL A 37 -9.58 1.49 -0.59
N GLU A 38 -10.23 1.64 -1.73
CA GLU A 38 -11.15 2.74 -2.00
C GLU A 38 -12.37 2.71 -1.05
N TYR A 39 -12.93 1.51 -0.84
CA TYR A 39 -14.03 1.36 0.11
C TYR A 39 -13.59 1.66 1.55
N ALA A 40 -12.40 1.23 1.96
CA ALA A 40 -11.83 1.54 3.27
C ALA A 40 -11.62 3.05 3.44
N ASP A 41 -11.05 3.74 2.43
CA ASP A 41 -10.83 5.18 2.45
C ASP A 41 -12.15 5.96 2.60
N ARG A 42 -13.20 5.55 1.88
CA ARG A 42 -14.54 6.11 2.03
C ARG A 42 -15.04 5.97 3.47
N LYS A 43 -14.87 4.79 4.08
CA LYS A 43 -15.30 4.54 5.46
C LYS A 43 -14.49 5.32 6.50
N ILE A 44 -13.21 5.56 6.23
CA ILE A 44 -12.38 6.44 7.07
C ILE A 44 -12.87 7.89 7.00
N LYS A 45 -13.24 8.38 5.81
CA LYS A 45 -13.82 9.72 5.63
C LYS A 45 -15.19 9.87 6.30
N GLU A 46 -15.96 8.80 6.42
CA GLU A 46 -17.21 8.74 7.18
C GLU A 46 -17.00 8.70 8.72
N GLY A 47 -15.75 8.66 9.19
CA GLY A 47 -15.42 8.73 10.62
C GLY A 47 -15.11 7.38 11.27
N LEU A 48 -15.05 6.26 10.53
CA LEU A 48 -14.63 4.99 11.10
C LEU A 48 -13.12 5.00 11.39
N SER A 49 -12.74 4.28 12.46
CA SER A 49 -11.31 4.03 12.70
C SER A 49 -10.70 3.22 11.54
N VAL A 50 -9.42 3.45 11.25
CA VAL A 50 -8.72 2.80 10.12
C VAL A 50 -8.87 1.28 10.15
N LYS A 51 -8.64 0.67 11.31
CA LYS A 51 -8.76 -0.78 11.50
C LYS A 51 -10.18 -1.28 11.17
N ASN A 52 -11.22 -0.61 11.69
CA ASN A 52 -12.60 -0.99 11.43
C ASN A 52 -13.03 -0.73 9.98
N ALA A 53 -12.51 0.33 9.37
CA ALA A 53 -12.77 0.65 7.96
C ALA A 53 -12.23 -0.45 7.03
N PHE A 54 -10.98 -0.89 7.21
CA PHE A 54 -10.39 -1.97 6.44
C PHE A 54 -11.05 -3.33 6.71
N ALA A 55 -11.41 -3.64 7.96
CA ALA A 55 -12.15 -4.86 8.30
C ALA A 55 -13.55 -4.88 7.65
N THR A 56 -14.24 -3.74 7.64
CA THR A 56 -15.55 -3.61 6.98
C THR A 56 -15.42 -3.69 5.46
N ALA A 57 -14.37 -3.10 4.89
CA ALA A 57 -14.08 -3.13 3.46
C ALA A 57 -13.87 -4.57 2.98
N SER A 58 -13.01 -5.35 3.64
CA SER A 58 -12.78 -6.76 3.30
C SER A 58 -14.07 -7.57 3.33
N LYS A 59 -14.87 -7.42 4.39
CA LYS A 59 -16.12 -8.15 4.55
C LYS A 59 -17.15 -7.82 3.47
N LYS A 60 -17.31 -6.53 3.15
CA LYS A 60 -18.32 -6.07 2.19
C LYS A 60 -17.91 -6.27 0.74
N MET A 61 -16.62 -6.13 0.43
CA MET A 61 -16.09 -6.26 -0.93
C MET A 61 -15.70 -7.70 -1.30
N ALA A 62 -15.63 -8.63 -0.34
CA ALA A 62 -15.29 -10.01 -0.61
C ALA A 62 -16.20 -10.64 -1.68
N LEU A 63 -17.50 -10.57 -1.50
CA LEU A 63 -18.47 -11.20 -2.44
C LEU A 63 -18.40 -10.59 -3.85
N PRO A 64 -18.43 -9.27 -4.04
CA PRO A 64 -18.24 -8.65 -5.36
C PRO A 64 -16.94 -9.07 -6.05
N ILE A 65 -15.81 -9.06 -5.32
CA ILE A 65 -14.50 -9.42 -5.88
C ILE A 65 -14.43 -10.89 -6.25
N ILE A 66 -14.95 -11.79 -5.40
CA ILE A 66 -15.00 -13.23 -5.69
C ILE A 66 -15.87 -13.50 -6.92
N SER A 67 -17.06 -12.90 -7.02
CA SER A 67 -17.94 -13.08 -8.16
C SER A 67 -17.35 -12.52 -9.45
N SER A 68 -16.73 -11.34 -9.43
CA SER A 68 -16.02 -10.78 -10.58
C SER A 68 -14.89 -11.70 -11.05
N THR A 69 -14.04 -12.14 -10.13
CA THR A 69 -12.95 -13.07 -10.43
C THR A 69 -13.47 -14.39 -10.99
N ALA A 70 -14.52 -14.95 -10.40
CA ALA A 70 -15.15 -16.19 -10.88
C ALA A 70 -15.71 -16.03 -12.30
N THR A 71 -16.34 -14.91 -12.61
CA THR A 71 -16.86 -14.62 -13.97
C THR A 71 -15.72 -14.52 -14.98
N THR A 72 -14.62 -13.84 -14.62
CA THR A 72 -13.43 -13.77 -15.48
C THR A 72 -12.83 -15.15 -15.73
N LEU A 73 -12.68 -15.97 -14.69
CA LEU A 73 -12.17 -17.33 -14.82
C LEU A 73 -13.08 -18.21 -15.66
N ALA A 74 -14.40 -18.08 -15.49
CA ALA A 74 -15.38 -18.85 -16.28
C ALA A 74 -15.27 -18.57 -17.79
N ALA A 75 -14.90 -17.36 -18.19
CA ALA A 75 -14.70 -17.01 -19.60
C ALA A 75 -13.50 -17.77 -20.23
N PHE A 76 -12.49 -18.12 -19.42
CA PHE A 76 -11.30 -18.84 -19.88
C PHE A 76 -11.41 -20.37 -19.74
N LEU A 77 -12.37 -20.90 -18.97
CA LEU A 77 -12.54 -22.35 -18.77
C LEU A 77 -12.69 -23.14 -20.06
N PRO A 78 -13.44 -22.70 -21.09
CA PRO A 78 -13.57 -23.45 -22.33
C PRO A 78 -12.23 -23.76 -23.01
N LEU A 79 -11.20 -22.94 -22.83
CA LEU A 79 -9.88 -23.17 -23.42
C LEU A 79 -9.17 -24.41 -22.86
N ILE A 80 -9.51 -24.85 -21.65
CA ILE A 80 -8.94 -26.05 -21.02
C ILE A 80 -9.42 -27.34 -21.76
N PHE A 81 -10.64 -27.30 -22.27
CA PHE A 81 -11.28 -28.44 -22.93
C PHE A 81 -11.05 -28.47 -24.45
N TRP A 82 -10.22 -27.56 -24.97
CA TRP A 82 -9.97 -27.48 -26.40
C TRP A 82 -9.20 -28.73 -26.89
N PRO A 83 -9.70 -29.48 -27.89
CA PRO A 83 -9.06 -30.70 -28.35
C PRO A 83 -7.86 -30.42 -29.28
N GLY A 84 -6.99 -31.43 -29.41
CA GLY A 84 -5.86 -31.41 -30.33
C GLY A 84 -4.62 -30.70 -29.84
N ILE A 85 -3.59 -30.63 -30.69
CA ILE A 85 -2.28 -30.06 -30.37
C ILE A 85 -2.39 -28.61 -29.96
N ALA A 86 -3.26 -27.82 -30.59
CA ALA A 86 -3.51 -26.43 -30.21
C ALA A 86 -4.05 -26.32 -28.78
N GLY A 87 -4.92 -27.24 -28.35
CA GLY A 87 -5.45 -27.30 -27.00
C GLY A 87 -4.37 -27.58 -25.94
N GLU A 88 -3.39 -28.42 -26.28
CA GLU A 88 -2.25 -28.70 -25.40
C GLU A 88 -1.46 -27.43 -25.04
N PHE A 89 -1.28 -26.50 -25.97
CA PHE A 89 -0.67 -25.21 -25.73
C PHE A 89 -1.61 -24.22 -25.03
N MET A 90 -2.88 -24.18 -25.46
CA MET A 90 -3.85 -23.20 -24.97
C MET A 90 -4.25 -23.45 -23.52
N LYS A 91 -4.18 -24.66 -23.00
CA LYS A 91 -4.52 -24.96 -21.58
C LYS A 91 -3.60 -24.28 -20.57
N TYR A 92 -2.35 -23.93 -20.93
CA TYR A 92 -1.44 -23.22 -20.03
C TYR A 92 -1.93 -21.81 -19.67
N LEU A 93 -2.66 -21.15 -20.58
CA LEU A 93 -3.17 -19.80 -20.37
C LEU A 93 -4.22 -19.76 -19.24
N PRO A 94 -5.34 -20.51 -19.30
CA PRO A 94 -6.34 -20.48 -18.23
C PRO A 94 -5.81 -21.03 -16.91
N ILE A 95 -4.94 -22.04 -16.91
CA ILE A 95 -4.35 -22.57 -15.68
C ILE A 95 -3.50 -21.49 -14.99
N THR A 96 -2.67 -20.78 -15.75
CA THR A 96 -1.86 -19.68 -15.23
C THR A 96 -2.73 -18.56 -14.66
N LEU A 97 -3.79 -18.17 -15.39
CA LEU A 97 -4.74 -17.15 -14.93
C LEU A 97 -5.45 -17.59 -13.64
N ILE A 98 -5.91 -18.83 -13.53
CA ILE A 98 -6.53 -19.37 -12.32
C ILE A 98 -5.57 -19.25 -11.14
N CYS A 99 -4.34 -19.73 -11.26
CA CYS A 99 -3.35 -19.67 -10.19
C CYS A 99 -3.05 -18.25 -9.75
N VAL A 100 -2.86 -17.33 -10.69
CA VAL A 100 -2.52 -15.94 -10.42
C VAL A 100 -3.71 -15.18 -9.81
N LEU A 101 -4.92 -15.33 -10.37
CA LEU A 101 -6.10 -14.62 -9.88
C LEU A 101 -6.55 -15.13 -8.50
N ILE A 102 -6.49 -16.44 -8.24
CA ILE A 102 -6.77 -16.97 -6.89
C ILE A 102 -5.73 -16.43 -5.89
N SER A 103 -4.45 -16.45 -6.23
CA SER A 103 -3.40 -15.88 -5.37
C SER A 103 -3.63 -14.38 -5.09
N SER A 104 -4.06 -13.64 -6.10
CA SER A 104 -4.40 -12.22 -6.00
C SER A 104 -5.60 -11.98 -5.08
N LEU A 105 -6.63 -12.81 -5.21
CA LEU A 105 -7.81 -12.73 -4.36
C LEU A 105 -7.45 -12.86 -2.87
N PHE A 106 -6.58 -13.81 -2.53
CA PHE A 106 -6.05 -13.95 -1.18
C PHE A 106 -5.29 -12.71 -0.73
N MET A 107 -4.44 -12.16 -1.60
CA MET A 107 -3.70 -10.94 -1.29
C MET A 107 -4.63 -9.74 -1.08
N ALA A 108 -5.64 -9.55 -1.94
CA ALA A 108 -6.57 -8.43 -1.84
C ALA A 108 -7.44 -8.49 -0.57
N LEU A 109 -7.89 -9.68 -0.17
CA LEU A 109 -8.82 -9.83 0.95
C LEU A 109 -8.15 -10.00 2.31
N LEU A 110 -6.93 -10.55 2.36
CA LEU A 110 -6.20 -10.80 3.62
C LEU A 110 -5.06 -9.80 3.85
N PHE A 111 -4.14 -9.67 2.89
CA PHE A 111 -2.94 -8.84 3.08
C PHE A 111 -3.21 -7.36 2.96
N VAL A 112 -4.00 -6.94 1.96
CA VAL A 112 -4.27 -5.51 1.73
C VAL A 112 -4.93 -4.85 2.95
N PRO A 113 -5.97 -5.42 3.58
CA PRO A 113 -6.57 -4.79 4.76
C PRO A 113 -5.64 -4.75 5.97
N VAL A 114 -4.84 -5.80 6.18
CA VAL A 114 -3.87 -5.85 7.28
C VAL A 114 -2.78 -4.79 7.08
N LEU A 115 -2.12 -4.80 5.91
CA LEU A 115 -1.08 -3.83 5.57
C LEU A 115 -1.63 -2.40 5.53
N GLY A 116 -2.82 -2.18 4.96
CA GLY A 116 -3.45 -0.87 4.89
C GLY A 116 -3.74 -0.28 6.26
N SER A 117 -4.18 -1.10 7.21
CA SER A 117 -4.40 -0.66 8.58
C SER A 117 -3.11 -0.27 9.29
N ILE A 118 -2.02 -1.02 9.09
CA ILE A 118 -0.70 -0.76 9.67
C ILE A 118 -0.06 0.48 9.02
N LEU A 119 0.01 0.51 7.69
CA LEU A 119 0.64 1.60 6.94
C LEU A 119 -0.01 2.95 7.17
N ASN A 120 -1.34 3.01 7.25
CA ASN A 120 -2.03 4.26 7.53
C ASN A 120 -1.71 4.81 8.92
N THR A 121 -1.56 3.93 9.91
CA THR A 121 -1.14 4.33 11.26
C THR A 121 0.30 4.85 11.26
N VAL A 122 1.21 4.11 10.62
CA VAL A 122 2.64 4.47 10.53
C VAL A 122 2.83 5.76 9.73
N SER A 123 2.17 5.91 8.59
CA SER A 123 2.29 7.12 7.75
C SER A 123 1.80 8.38 8.45
N ARG A 124 0.73 8.30 9.24
CA ARG A 124 0.25 9.43 10.04
C ARG A 124 1.26 9.85 11.10
N ILE A 125 1.87 8.89 11.79
CA ILE A 125 2.90 9.16 12.80
C ILE A 125 4.13 9.78 12.13
N LEU A 126 4.59 9.22 11.02
CA LEU A 126 5.74 9.75 10.27
C LEU A 126 5.47 11.17 9.75
N LEU A 127 4.32 11.44 9.15
CA LEU A 127 3.94 12.77 8.69
C LEU A 127 3.89 13.78 9.84
N GLN A 128 3.32 13.40 10.99
CA GLN A 128 3.25 14.26 12.17
C GLN A 128 4.63 14.57 12.76
N LEU A 129 5.62 13.70 12.56
CA LEU A 129 7.00 13.93 13.02
C LEU A 129 7.82 14.69 11.98
N ILE A 130 7.74 14.30 10.71
CA ILE A 130 8.62 14.82 9.65
C ILE A 130 8.21 16.23 9.22
N VAL A 131 6.91 16.51 9.07
CA VAL A 131 6.43 17.81 8.57
C VAL A 131 6.85 18.97 9.49
N PRO A 132 6.62 18.94 10.82
CA PRO A 132 7.06 20.04 11.68
C PRO A 132 8.59 20.15 11.76
N LEU A 133 9.31 19.02 11.67
CA LEU A 133 10.78 19.03 11.65
C LEU A 133 11.31 19.70 10.37
N LEU A 134 10.77 19.39 9.21
CA LEU A 134 11.14 20.05 7.95
C LEU A 134 10.77 21.53 7.94
N LEU A 135 9.57 21.90 8.41
CA LEU A 135 9.15 23.29 8.53
C LEU A 135 10.07 24.09 9.46
N SER A 136 10.46 23.51 10.59
CA SER A 136 11.41 24.14 11.52
C SER A 136 12.77 24.35 10.88
N LEU A 137 13.29 23.34 10.15
CA LEU A 137 14.58 23.46 9.45
C LEU A 137 14.54 24.54 8.36
N ILE A 138 13.48 24.62 7.57
CA ILE A 138 13.30 25.62 6.52
C ILE A 138 13.22 27.02 7.15
N PHE A 139 12.40 27.19 8.19
CA PHE A 139 12.24 28.46 8.88
C PHE A 139 13.57 28.99 9.42
N PHE A 140 14.34 28.14 10.12
CA PHE A 140 15.64 28.56 10.65
C PHE A 140 16.69 28.81 9.57
N ASN A 141 16.64 28.10 8.43
CA ASN A 141 17.53 28.41 7.31
C ASN A 141 17.21 29.76 6.67
N ILE A 142 15.92 30.07 6.47
CA ILE A 142 15.50 31.39 5.97
C ILE A 142 15.93 32.49 6.94
N LEU A 143 15.72 32.29 8.24
CA LEU A 143 16.07 33.23 9.26
C LEU A 143 17.60 33.47 9.30
N SER A 144 18.42 32.42 9.23
CA SER A 144 19.86 32.48 9.14
C SER A 144 20.37 33.23 7.90
N PHE A 145 19.70 33.00 6.77
CA PHE A 145 19.99 33.71 5.51
C PHE A 145 19.70 35.21 5.62
N VAL A 146 18.56 35.61 6.20
CA VAL A 146 18.18 37.02 6.41
C VAL A 146 19.17 37.69 7.35
N PHE A 147 19.57 37.06 8.46
CA PHE A 147 20.57 37.61 9.38
C PHE A 147 21.98 37.64 8.79
N GLY A 148 22.30 36.74 7.86
CA GLY A 148 23.56 36.76 7.11
C GLY A 148 23.66 37.98 6.19
N ILE A 149 22.56 38.37 5.55
CA ILE A 149 22.48 39.59 4.72
C ILE A 149 22.67 40.88 5.57
N LEU A 150 22.22 40.85 6.81
CA LEU A 150 22.31 41.98 7.72
C LEU A 150 23.69 42.13 8.45
N GLU A 151 24.69 41.33 8.03
CA GLU A 151 26.08 41.32 8.60
C GLU A 151 26.18 41.11 10.13
N LEU A 152 25.15 40.60 10.79
CA LEU A 152 25.12 40.35 12.23
C LEU A 152 25.82 39.04 12.61
N LYS A 153 27.14 38.95 12.38
CA LYS A 153 27.94 37.71 12.55
C LYS A 153 27.86 37.10 13.97
N SER A 154 27.80 37.93 15.01
CA SER A 154 27.69 37.48 16.41
C SER A 154 26.33 36.87 16.74
N PHE A 155 25.29 37.25 16.01
CA PHE A 155 23.94 36.75 16.22
C PHE A 155 23.74 35.36 15.62
N ASN A 156 24.50 35.00 14.57
CA ASN A 156 24.40 33.69 13.92
C ASN A 156 24.75 32.51 14.84
N PHE A 157 25.67 32.69 15.78
CA PHE A 157 26.04 31.66 16.77
C PHE A 157 24.89 31.39 17.76
N ILE A 158 24.29 32.46 18.29
CA ILE A 158 23.15 32.38 19.21
C ILE A 158 21.94 31.77 18.48
N LEU A 159 21.68 32.17 17.23
CA LEU A 159 20.61 31.67 16.40
C LEU A 159 20.77 30.18 16.12
N THR A 160 22.00 29.70 15.91
CA THR A 160 22.29 28.27 15.69
C THR A 160 21.99 27.45 16.94
N ILE A 161 22.38 27.93 18.13
CA ILE A 161 22.04 27.26 19.41
C ILE A 161 20.52 27.24 19.62
N LEU A 162 19.85 28.37 19.37
CA LEU A 162 18.39 28.46 19.50
C LEU A 162 17.66 27.52 18.54
N LYS A 163 18.17 27.32 17.32
CA LYS A 163 17.69 26.38 16.35
C LYS A 163 17.67 24.94 16.90
N TYR A 164 18.79 24.50 17.48
CA TYR A 164 18.88 23.16 18.05
C TYR A 164 18.02 22.98 19.29
N LEU A 165 17.93 23.96 20.14
CA LEU A 165 17.06 23.95 21.33
C LEU A 165 15.58 23.89 20.95
N PHE A 166 15.17 24.68 19.93
CA PHE A 166 13.79 24.72 19.47
C PHE A 166 13.40 23.42 18.77
N THR A 167 14.26 22.86 17.92
CA THR A 167 14.01 21.56 17.28
C THR A 167 13.91 20.43 18.31
N LEU A 168 14.77 20.44 19.34
CA LEU A 168 14.72 19.48 20.44
C LEU A 168 13.43 19.63 21.26
N SER A 169 13.04 20.85 21.60
CA SER A 169 11.80 21.15 22.33
C SER A 169 10.56 20.72 21.53
N LEU A 170 10.54 21.00 20.23
CA LEU A 170 9.45 20.59 19.34
C LEU A 170 9.37 19.07 19.24
N PHE A 171 10.52 18.39 19.16
CA PHE A 171 10.60 16.93 19.15
C PHE A 171 10.05 16.33 20.44
N VAL A 172 10.42 16.87 21.60
CA VAL A 172 9.93 16.41 22.91
C VAL A 172 8.41 16.64 23.04
N LEU A 173 7.91 17.82 22.64
CA LEU A 173 6.47 18.12 22.66
C LEU A 173 5.66 17.18 21.78
N ILE A 174 6.14 16.89 20.58
CA ILE A 174 5.52 15.96 19.65
C ILE A 174 5.53 14.54 20.23
N PHE A 175 6.65 14.12 20.81
CA PHE A 175 6.82 12.81 21.44
C PHE A 175 5.87 12.63 22.63
N VAL A 176 5.78 13.61 23.51
CA VAL A 176 4.87 13.60 24.68
C VAL A 176 3.40 13.61 24.27
N LYS A 177 3.05 14.27 23.13
CA LYS A 177 1.66 14.36 22.66
C LYS A 177 1.22 13.15 21.83
N ILE A 178 2.17 12.46 21.21
CA ILE A 178 1.90 11.28 20.34
C ILE A 178 1.85 9.98 21.15
N ILE A 179 2.73 9.79 22.11
CA ILE A 179 2.79 8.55 22.92
C ILE A 179 1.43 8.21 23.57
N PRO A 180 0.74 9.09 24.30
CA PRO A 180 -0.54 8.74 24.91
C PRO A 180 -1.66 8.51 23.89
N ARG A 181 -1.55 9.08 22.66
CA ARG A 181 -2.52 8.81 21.59
C ARG A 181 -2.33 7.44 20.94
N VAL A 182 -1.09 6.98 20.82
CA VAL A 182 -0.77 5.64 20.30
C VAL A 182 -1.22 4.56 21.30
N TYR A 183 -1.00 4.78 22.61
CA TYR A 183 -1.45 3.86 23.66
C TYR A 183 -2.97 3.81 23.86
N ARG A 184 -3.71 4.85 23.44
CA ARG A 184 -5.19 4.87 23.55
C ARG A 184 -5.89 4.17 22.36
N ILE A 185 -5.16 3.78 21.33
CA ILE A 185 -5.67 3.11 20.11
C ILE A 185 -5.41 1.58 20.16
N SER A 186 -4.58 1.14 21.10
CA SER A 186 -4.37 -0.26 21.44
C SER A 186 -5.42 -0.75 22.46
#